data_dc442612af6d4d49dc955cc5fb7e52bd
#
_entry.id   dc442612af6d4d49dc955cc5fb7e52bd
#
_cell.length_a   1.000
_cell.length_b   1.000
_cell.length_c   1.000
_cell.angle_alpha   90.00
_cell.angle_beta   90.00
_cell.angle_gamma   90.00
#
_symmetry.space_group_name_H-M   'P 1'
#
loop_
_entity.id
_entity.type
_entity.pdbx_description
1 polymer ?
#
loop_
_entity_poly.entity_id
_entity_poly.type
_entity_poly.pdbx_seq_one_letter_code
_entity_poly.pdbx_strand_id
1 'polypeptide(L)'
;MRIASVRCHVLRWPEPNDFNHDRMTVLVRVESAAGIWGWGEAIAMWPEACKATVAVIEDGLAPLLAAAGDIDVDAAWRAMKAHSWWYGEGGIAALAISALDMALWDIAAKDRGVPLVELLGGAAHAALPACASLHVNQPTIEESVREIAGHVEGGFRSTKLGLGKRGLSRAGRDPDYDIALVGALRGAIGPGPGIMVDAGNGTTWDIDTAIRTVGAMAAHDIAWIEEPFHPGAIGAHLALQAAVPTPIAAGEREWSDAGYRRWLATGAVEIFGIDPARVEGVTGFRRAAAAVEAAGKTVNAHAWSTAVLTAASLHLSLACPAAKLFELKPLPGPMQFDLVDEPFWHEDGVVRAPARPGHGADPKEAVLRRYQAV
;
A
#
# COMPACT_ATOMS: atom_id res chain seq x y z
N MET A 1 25.79 8.91 3.02
CA MET A 1 25.21 9.97 3.90
C MET A 1 25.50 9.64 5.36
N ARG A 2 25.69 10.66 6.20
CA ARG A 2 25.85 10.49 7.66
C ARG A 2 24.56 10.94 8.34
N ILE A 3 24.01 10.12 9.25
CA ILE A 3 22.76 10.41 9.94
C ILE A 3 23.04 11.24 11.20
N ALA A 4 22.32 12.37 11.34
CA ALA A 4 22.42 13.27 12.48
C ALA A 4 21.32 13.03 13.51
N SER A 5 20.08 12.79 13.06
CA SER A 5 18.95 12.54 13.97
C SER A 5 17.86 11.70 13.30
N VAL A 6 17.13 10.98 14.14
CA VAL A 6 15.91 10.27 13.78
C VAL A 6 14.81 10.69 14.75
N ARG A 7 13.63 10.96 14.26
CA ARG A 7 12.47 11.35 15.08
C ARG A 7 11.23 10.60 14.62
N CYS A 8 10.54 9.95 15.56
CA CYS A 8 9.29 9.26 15.33
C CYS A 8 8.09 10.14 15.67
N HIS A 9 7.03 10.06 14.86
CA HIS A 9 5.74 10.70 15.07
C HIS A 9 4.66 9.63 15.01
N VAL A 10 4.09 9.28 16.15
CA VAL A 10 2.92 8.40 16.20
C VAL A 10 1.67 9.23 15.97
N LEU A 11 0.98 8.99 14.89
CA LEU A 11 -0.22 9.74 14.52
C LEU A 11 -1.48 8.89 14.71
N ARG A 12 -2.57 9.56 15.11
CA ARG A 12 -3.92 8.99 15.21
C ARG A 12 -4.94 9.96 14.65
N TRP A 13 -5.77 9.49 13.73
CA TRP A 13 -6.76 10.32 13.07
C TRP A 13 -8.03 9.52 12.72
N PRO A 14 -9.20 10.18 12.63
CA PRO A 14 -10.38 9.58 12.01
C PRO A 14 -10.15 9.48 10.51
N GLU A 15 -10.28 8.26 9.94
CA GLU A 15 -10.07 8.00 8.51
C GLU A 15 -11.43 7.97 7.78
N PRO A 16 -11.73 8.97 6.92
CA PRO A 16 -13.01 9.02 6.20
C PRO A 16 -13.26 7.79 5.33
N ASN A 17 -12.20 7.25 4.72
CA ASN A 17 -12.28 6.05 3.88
C ASN A 17 -12.42 4.74 4.70
N ASP A 18 -12.40 4.82 6.03
CA ASP A 18 -12.66 3.72 6.97
C ASP A 18 -13.77 4.13 7.98
N PHE A 19 -14.80 4.79 7.47
CA PHE A 19 -16.01 5.20 8.23
C PHE A 19 -15.71 6.07 9.45
N ASN A 20 -14.69 6.90 9.37
CA ASN A 20 -14.16 7.72 10.47
C ASN A 20 -13.69 6.92 11.69
N HIS A 21 -13.37 5.63 11.52
CA HIS A 21 -12.64 4.90 12.56
C HIS A 21 -11.23 5.45 12.69
N ASP A 22 -10.74 5.44 13.92
CA ASP A 22 -9.38 5.85 14.21
C ASP A 22 -8.37 4.92 13.53
N ARG A 23 -7.46 5.53 12.77
CA ARG A 23 -6.27 4.89 12.22
C ARG A 23 -5.02 5.43 12.89
N MET A 24 -3.99 4.60 12.94
CA MET A 24 -2.69 4.98 13.48
C MET A 24 -1.57 4.59 12.53
N THR A 25 -0.50 5.39 12.57
CA THR A 25 0.74 5.08 11.84
C THR A 25 1.93 5.68 12.57
N VAL A 26 3.14 5.29 12.16
CA VAL A 26 4.38 5.93 12.61
C VAL A 26 5.04 6.59 11.40
N LEU A 27 5.08 7.93 11.39
CA LEU A 27 5.94 8.67 10.48
C LEU A 27 7.32 8.86 11.10
N VAL A 28 8.35 8.73 10.28
CA VAL A 28 9.74 8.87 10.72
C VAL A 28 10.42 9.95 9.90
N ARG A 29 10.95 10.96 10.58
CA ARG A 29 11.84 11.95 10.00
C ARG A 29 13.28 11.57 10.31
N VAL A 30 14.08 11.42 9.26
CA VAL A 30 15.53 11.25 9.36
C VAL A 30 16.19 12.53 8.86
N GLU A 31 17.24 12.99 9.55
CA GLU A 31 18.03 14.15 9.15
C GLU A 31 19.50 13.75 8.99
N SER A 32 20.08 14.12 7.86
CA SER A 32 21.50 13.91 7.58
C SER A 32 22.35 15.01 8.22
N ALA A 33 23.64 14.75 8.41
CA ALA A 33 24.61 15.76 8.90
C ALA A 33 24.76 16.97 7.94
N ALA A 34 24.31 16.85 6.69
CA ALA A 34 24.25 17.95 5.74
C ALA A 34 22.96 18.81 5.90
N GLY A 35 22.09 18.49 6.85
CA GLY A 35 20.84 19.22 7.09
C GLY A 35 19.72 18.87 6.11
N ILE A 36 19.88 17.81 5.31
CA ILE A 36 18.83 17.28 4.44
C ILE A 36 18.00 16.29 5.24
N TRP A 37 16.67 16.43 5.19
CA TRP A 37 15.76 15.50 5.86
C TRP A 37 14.91 14.72 4.86
N GLY A 38 14.55 13.52 5.27
CA GLY A 38 13.62 12.65 4.55
C GLY A 38 12.56 12.08 5.47
N TRP A 39 11.47 11.65 4.87
CA TRP A 39 10.33 11.08 5.55
C TRP A 39 10.08 9.63 5.12
N GLY A 40 9.63 8.83 6.07
CA GLY A 40 9.16 7.48 5.82
C GLY A 40 8.01 7.12 6.74
N GLU A 41 7.38 5.99 6.45
CA GLU A 41 6.18 5.54 7.15
C GLU A 41 6.26 4.05 7.47
N ALA A 42 5.80 3.69 8.68
CA ALA A 42 5.50 2.33 9.10
C ALA A 42 4.01 2.17 9.35
N ILE A 43 3.33 1.36 8.55
CA ILE A 43 1.89 1.11 8.67
C ILE A 43 1.59 0.16 9.85
N ALA A 44 1.79 0.64 11.08
CA ALA A 44 1.68 -0.17 12.29
C ALA A 44 0.24 -0.37 12.78
N MET A 45 -0.67 0.52 12.46
CA MET A 45 -2.13 0.50 12.64
C MET A 45 -2.65 0.44 14.09
N TRP A 46 -2.01 -0.28 15.01
CA TRP A 46 -2.44 -0.47 16.40
C TRP A 46 -1.51 0.23 17.40
N PRO A 47 -2.04 0.71 18.54
CA PRO A 47 -1.25 1.45 19.52
C PRO A 47 0.00 0.70 20.02
N GLU A 48 -0.13 -0.59 20.29
CA GLU A 48 0.98 -1.44 20.75
C GLU A 48 2.01 -1.68 19.62
N ALA A 49 1.57 -1.85 18.39
CA ALA A 49 2.45 -2.01 17.24
C ALA A 49 3.20 -0.71 16.94
N CYS A 50 2.54 0.45 17.03
CA CYS A 50 3.19 1.75 16.90
C CYS A 50 4.28 1.93 17.97
N LYS A 51 3.97 1.66 19.24
CA LYS A 51 4.94 1.76 20.35
C LYS A 51 6.13 0.82 20.17
N ALA A 52 5.88 -0.42 19.76
CA ALA A 52 6.93 -1.41 19.52
C ALA A 52 7.81 -0.97 18.32
N THR A 53 7.23 -0.46 17.24
CA THR A 53 7.95 0.07 16.09
C THR A 53 8.85 1.23 16.48
N VAL A 54 8.34 2.19 17.27
CA VAL A 54 9.11 3.32 17.79
C VAL A 54 10.29 2.83 18.64
N ALA A 55 10.08 1.88 19.54
CA ALA A 55 11.16 1.33 20.37
C ALA A 55 12.25 0.66 19.53
N VAL A 56 11.89 -0.13 18.51
CA VAL A 56 12.87 -0.73 17.59
C VAL A 56 13.67 0.34 16.85
N ILE A 57 13.00 1.44 16.43
CA ILE A 57 13.67 2.54 15.74
C ILE A 57 14.59 3.29 16.71
N GLU A 58 14.07 3.79 17.82
CA GLU A 58 14.78 4.75 18.70
C GLU A 58 15.86 4.08 19.53
N ASP A 59 15.62 2.88 20.06
CA ASP A 59 16.57 2.17 20.93
C ASP A 59 17.55 1.28 20.15
N GLY A 60 17.18 0.85 18.93
CA GLY A 60 17.95 -0.11 18.13
C GLY A 60 18.55 0.50 16.86
N LEU A 61 17.70 0.80 15.88
CA LEU A 61 18.14 1.07 14.52
C LEU A 61 18.70 2.49 14.33
N ALA A 62 18.17 3.50 15.01
CA ALA A 62 18.67 4.88 14.92
C ALA A 62 20.09 5.01 15.50
N PRO A 63 20.42 4.46 16.70
CA PRO A 63 21.79 4.41 17.20
C PRO A 63 22.75 3.65 16.27
N LEU A 64 22.29 2.53 15.67
CA LEU A 64 23.06 1.76 14.70
C LEU A 64 23.45 2.62 13.49
N LEU A 65 22.48 3.33 12.89
CA LEU A 65 22.70 4.19 11.73
C LEU A 65 23.59 5.41 12.07
N ALA A 66 23.41 6.02 13.23
CA ALA A 66 24.25 7.13 13.69
C ALA A 66 25.71 6.73 13.88
N ALA A 67 25.96 5.50 14.37
CA ALA A 67 27.31 4.96 14.58
C ALA A 67 27.98 4.50 13.27
N ALA A 68 27.24 4.25 12.20
CA ALA A 68 27.77 3.72 10.94
C ALA A 68 28.66 4.70 10.16
N GLY A 69 28.65 6.01 10.52
CA GLY A 69 29.38 7.04 9.78
C GLY A 69 28.77 7.34 8.43
N ASP A 70 29.59 7.45 7.37
CA ASP A 70 29.09 7.59 6.02
C ASP A 70 28.60 6.23 5.48
N ILE A 71 27.32 6.16 5.17
CA ILE A 71 26.66 4.94 4.70
C ILE A 71 25.76 5.25 3.50
N ASP A 72 25.71 4.36 2.52
CA ASP A 72 24.69 4.39 1.46
C ASP A 72 23.41 3.68 1.92
N VAL A 73 22.32 3.86 1.16
CA VAL A 73 21.00 3.32 1.53
C VAL A 73 21.00 1.79 1.56
N ASP A 74 21.63 1.14 0.59
CA ASP A 74 21.68 -0.33 0.53
C ASP A 74 22.51 -0.91 1.69
N ALA A 75 23.61 -0.26 2.06
CA ALA A 75 24.41 -0.66 3.22
C ALA A 75 23.66 -0.44 4.54
N ALA A 76 22.93 0.69 4.66
CA ALA A 76 22.07 0.95 5.82
C ALA A 76 20.95 -0.12 5.95
N TRP A 77 20.29 -0.45 4.86
CA TRP A 77 19.27 -1.50 4.84
C TRP A 77 19.85 -2.86 5.28
N ARG A 78 21.00 -3.27 4.73
CA ARG A 78 21.68 -4.51 5.16
C ARG A 78 22.08 -4.49 6.62
N ALA A 79 22.56 -3.37 7.14
CA ALA A 79 22.94 -3.23 8.54
C ALA A 79 21.72 -3.37 9.47
N MET A 80 20.60 -2.73 9.12
CA MET A 80 19.35 -2.86 9.88
C MET A 80 18.83 -4.30 9.87
N LYS A 81 18.85 -4.99 8.73
CA LYS A 81 18.49 -6.41 8.62
C LYS A 81 19.40 -7.30 9.46
N ALA A 82 20.71 -7.10 9.39
CA ALA A 82 21.68 -7.87 10.16
C ALA A 82 21.54 -7.65 11.67
N HIS A 83 21.15 -6.46 12.10
CA HIS A 83 20.88 -6.17 13.50
C HIS A 83 19.62 -6.86 14.02
N SER A 84 18.55 -6.87 13.20
CA SER A 84 17.22 -7.35 13.61
C SER A 84 17.03 -8.87 13.49
N TRP A 85 17.94 -9.60 12.85
CA TRP A 85 17.75 -11.04 12.53
C TRP A 85 17.41 -11.90 13.77
N TRP A 86 17.95 -11.55 14.96
CA TRP A 86 17.75 -12.34 16.17
C TRP A 86 16.33 -12.25 16.73
N TYR A 87 15.69 -11.08 16.64
CA TYR A 87 14.32 -10.92 17.10
C TYR A 87 13.28 -11.05 15.98
N GLY A 88 13.69 -11.52 14.82
CA GLY A 88 12.84 -12.00 13.75
C GLY A 88 12.88 -11.15 12.48
N GLU A 89 12.59 -11.82 11.38
CA GLU A 89 12.31 -11.18 10.10
C GLU A 89 10.81 -10.92 9.96
N GLY A 90 10.44 -9.74 9.48
CA GLY A 90 9.04 -9.35 9.33
C GLY A 90 8.44 -8.68 10.57
N GLY A 91 7.13 -8.48 10.56
CA GLY A 91 6.40 -7.84 11.64
C GLY A 91 6.96 -6.46 12.00
N ILE A 92 7.11 -6.20 13.30
CA ILE A 92 7.56 -4.90 13.84
C ILE A 92 8.96 -4.51 13.32
N ALA A 93 9.86 -5.48 13.14
CA ALA A 93 11.19 -5.21 12.59
C ALA A 93 11.11 -4.69 11.15
N ALA A 94 10.30 -5.33 10.30
CA ALA A 94 10.10 -4.89 8.92
C ALA A 94 9.43 -3.51 8.85
N LEU A 95 8.45 -3.23 9.71
CA LEU A 95 7.83 -1.90 9.81
C LEU A 95 8.85 -0.81 10.14
N ALA A 96 9.72 -1.06 11.14
CA ALA A 96 10.76 -0.12 11.53
C ALA A 96 11.78 0.12 10.41
N ILE A 97 12.24 -0.94 9.75
CA ILE A 97 13.15 -0.85 8.60
C ILE A 97 12.49 -0.10 7.44
N SER A 98 11.19 -0.37 7.17
CA SER A 98 10.45 0.29 6.10
C SER A 98 10.46 1.80 6.23
N ALA A 99 10.14 2.31 7.42
CA ALA A 99 10.09 3.74 7.65
C ALA A 99 11.47 4.40 7.52
N LEU A 100 12.51 3.78 8.06
CA LEU A 100 13.87 4.29 7.97
C LEU A 100 14.41 4.24 6.53
N ASP A 101 14.25 3.12 5.84
CA ASP A 101 14.72 2.96 4.46
C ASP A 101 14.02 3.94 3.51
N MET A 102 12.71 4.12 3.64
CA MET A 102 11.95 5.10 2.86
C MET A 102 12.48 6.53 3.08
N ALA A 103 12.75 6.92 4.34
CA ALA A 103 13.32 8.22 4.66
C ALA A 103 14.75 8.41 4.10
N LEU A 104 15.56 7.36 4.12
CA LEU A 104 16.91 7.40 3.56
C LEU A 104 16.92 7.56 2.03
N TRP A 105 15.99 6.89 1.33
CA TRP A 105 15.80 7.07 -0.11
C TRP A 105 15.31 8.49 -0.44
N ASP A 106 14.43 9.05 0.37
CA ASP A 106 13.96 10.43 0.23
C ASP A 106 15.11 11.43 0.39
N ILE A 107 15.98 11.26 1.41
CA ILE A 107 17.21 12.05 1.58
C ILE A 107 18.12 11.90 0.36
N ALA A 108 18.36 10.68 -0.10
CA ALA A 108 19.26 10.44 -1.21
C ALA A 108 18.78 11.09 -2.52
N ALA A 109 17.48 11.14 -2.75
CA ALA A 109 16.90 11.81 -3.90
C ALA A 109 16.94 13.34 -3.75
N LYS A 110 16.65 13.88 -2.57
CA LYS A 110 16.77 15.30 -2.24
C LYS A 110 18.21 15.81 -2.35
N ASP A 111 19.19 15.04 -1.87
CA ASP A 111 20.62 15.37 -1.96
C ASP A 111 21.10 15.50 -3.42
N ARG A 112 20.51 14.73 -4.33
CA ARG A 112 20.77 14.82 -5.78
C ARG A 112 19.90 15.85 -6.50
N GLY A 113 18.92 16.44 -5.83
CA GLY A 113 18.00 17.41 -6.43
C GLY A 113 17.02 16.79 -7.44
N VAL A 114 16.73 15.49 -7.35
CA VAL A 114 15.88 14.77 -8.31
C VAL A 114 14.67 14.11 -7.63
N PRO A 115 13.55 13.90 -8.34
CA PRO A 115 12.44 13.07 -7.86
C PRO A 115 12.90 11.64 -7.58
N LEU A 116 12.27 10.96 -6.61
CA LEU A 116 12.66 9.60 -6.24
C LEU A 116 12.61 8.63 -7.44
N VAL A 117 11.65 8.77 -8.35
CA VAL A 117 11.55 7.93 -9.56
C VAL A 117 12.80 8.00 -10.43
N GLU A 118 13.44 9.15 -10.54
CA GLU A 118 14.70 9.31 -11.28
C GLU A 118 15.86 8.59 -10.59
N LEU A 119 15.91 8.66 -9.26
CA LEU A 119 16.91 7.92 -8.49
C LEU A 119 16.73 6.40 -8.59
N LEU A 120 15.49 5.94 -8.82
CA LEU A 120 15.15 4.53 -9.04
C LEU A 120 15.52 4.00 -10.43
N GLY A 121 16.04 4.86 -11.31
CA GLY A 121 16.45 4.51 -12.67
C GLY A 121 15.56 5.10 -13.77
N GLY A 122 14.64 5.97 -13.41
CA GLY A 122 13.69 6.61 -14.32
C GLY A 122 12.31 5.95 -14.33
N ALA A 123 11.34 6.67 -14.89
CA ALA A 123 9.98 6.21 -14.99
C ALA A 123 9.79 5.20 -16.14
N ALA A 124 9.32 4.00 -15.84
CA ALA A 124 8.83 3.04 -16.82
C ALA A 124 7.45 3.47 -17.40
N HIS A 125 6.68 4.21 -16.60
CA HIS A 125 5.38 4.77 -16.97
C HIS A 125 5.38 6.27 -16.71
N ALA A 126 5.05 7.08 -17.72
CA ALA A 126 4.89 8.53 -17.55
C ALA A 126 3.70 8.88 -16.63
N ALA A 127 2.71 8.01 -16.58
CA ALA A 127 1.54 8.10 -15.72
C ALA A 127 0.91 6.70 -15.56
N LEU A 128 0.15 6.47 -14.49
CA LEU A 128 -0.63 5.25 -14.28
C LEU A 128 -2.12 5.59 -14.15
N PRO A 129 -3.02 4.73 -14.66
CA PRO A 129 -4.46 4.86 -14.44
C PRO A 129 -4.79 4.87 -12.94
N ALA A 130 -5.62 5.80 -12.51
CA ALA A 130 -6.06 5.90 -11.12
C ALA A 130 -7.19 4.91 -10.83
N CYS A 131 -7.07 4.20 -9.72
CA CYS A 131 -8.08 3.31 -9.17
C CYS A 131 -8.65 3.89 -7.87
N ALA A 132 -9.99 4.01 -7.78
CA ALA A 132 -10.66 4.31 -6.53
C ALA A 132 -10.67 3.07 -5.63
N SER A 133 -9.82 3.04 -4.61
CA SER A 133 -9.76 1.95 -3.63
C SER A 133 -10.58 2.32 -2.40
N LEU A 134 -11.70 1.64 -2.17
CA LEU A 134 -12.69 2.00 -1.16
C LEU A 134 -13.27 0.78 -0.43
N HIS A 135 -13.80 1.01 0.77
CA HIS A 135 -14.60 0.03 1.50
C HIS A 135 -16.08 0.21 1.18
N VAL A 136 -16.76 -0.87 0.78
CA VAL A 136 -18.21 -0.84 0.54
C VAL A 136 -18.92 -0.67 1.88
N ASN A 137 -19.62 0.45 2.05
CA ASN A 137 -20.22 0.83 3.33
C ASN A 137 -21.73 1.06 3.30
N GLN A 138 -22.30 1.40 2.15
CA GLN A 138 -23.70 1.80 2.07
C GLN A 138 -24.64 0.64 2.41
N PRO A 139 -25.82 0.92 3.02
CA PRO A 139 -26.73 -0.12 3.46
C PRO A 139 -27.39 -0.92 2.31
N THR A 140 -27.51 -0.32 1.13
CA THR A 140 -28.13 -0.96 -0.04
C THR A 140 -27.17 -1.05 -1.23
N ILE A 141 -27.47 -1.94 -2.17
CA ILE A 141 -26.72 -2.07 -3.42
C ILE A 141 -26.83 -0.78 -4.24
N GLU A 142 -28.02 -0.20 -4.33
CA GLU A 142 -28.27 1.02 -5.11
C GLU A 142 -27.45 2.20 -4.59
N GLU A 143 -27.33 2.36 -3.28
CA GLU A 143 -26.54 3.41 -2.67
C GLU A 143 -25.05 3.17 -2.86
N SER A 144 -24.59 1.93 -2.70
CA SER A 144 -23.20 1.53 -2.97
C SER A 144 -22.82 1.78 -4.43
N VAL A 145 -23.67 1.35 -5.37
CA VAL A 145 -23.44 1.55 -6.80
C VAL A 145 -23.40 3.04 -7.16
N ARG A 146 -24.30 3.86 -6.60
CA ARG A 146 -24.31 5.31 -6.83
C ARG A 146 -23.02 5.97 -6.34
N GLU A 147 -22.55 5.63 -5.15
CA GLU A 147 -21.29 6.14 -4.60
C GLU A 147 -20.11 5.76 -5.49
N ILE A 148 -19.97 4.48 -5.82
CA ILE A 148 -18.84 3.95 -6.58
C ILE A 148 -18.85 4.45 -8.02
N ALA A 149 -20.02 4.49 -8.67
CA ALA A 149 -20.17 5.04 -10.02
C ALA A 149 -19.81 6.53 -10.05
N GLY A 150 -20.17 7.29 -8.99
CA GLY A 150 -19.78 8.70 -8.86
C GLY A 150 -18.27 8.92 -8.86
N HIS A 151 -17.47 8.01 -8.29
CA HIS A 151 -16.00 8.07 -8.39
C HIS A 151 -15.51 7.83 -9.82
N VAL A 152 -16.11 6.89 -10.54
CA VAL A 152 -15.78 6.63 -11.95
C VAL A 152 -16.16 7.84 -12.83
N GLU A 153 -17.33 8.42 -12.63
CA GLU A 153 -17.76 9.67 -13.28
C GLU A 153 -16.83 10.84 -12.96
N GLY A 154 -16.29 10.87 -11.73
CA GLY A 154 -15.28 11.82 -11.27
C GLY A 154 -13.90 11.63 -11.89
N GLY A 155 -13.73 10.61 -12.76
CA GLY A 155 -12.53 10.42 -13.57
C GLY A 155 -11.70 9.18 -13.25
N PHE A 156 -11.97 8.45 -12.17
CA PHE A 156 -11.24 7.20 -11.90
C PHE A 156 -11.45 6.18 -13.03
N ARG A 157 -10.39 5.48 -13.40
CA ARG A 157 -10.39 4.49 -14.50
C ARG A 157 -10.79 3.08 -14.04
N SER A 158 -10.79 2.86 -12.75
CA SER A 158 -11.16 1.59 -12.12
C SER A 158 -11.55 1.80 -10.67
N THR A 159 -12.13 0.75 -10.07
CA THR A 159 -12.50 0.75 -8.65
C THR A 159 -12.14 -0.58 -8.01
N LYS A 160 -11.63 -0.55 -6.77
CA LYS A 160 -11.40 -1.73 -5.93
C LYS A 160 -12.34 -1.70 -4.74
N LEU A 161 -13.16 -2.74 -4.62
CA LEU A 161 -14.22 -2.89 -3.64
C LEU A 161 -13.74 -3.70 -2.44
N GLY A 162 -13.47 -3.04 -1.30
CA GLY A 162 -13.19 -3.74 -0.04
C GLY A 162 -14.45 -4.30 0.57
N LEU A 163 -14.56 -5.62 0.57
CA LEU A 163 -15.69 -6.37 1.15
C LEU A 163 -15.45 -6.70 2.63
N GLY A 164 -16.54 -6.97 3.37
CA GLY A 164 -16.51 -7.49 4.74
C GLY A 164 -15.92 -6.51 5.78
N LYS A 165 -15.77 -5.24 5.42
CA LYS A 165 -15.30 -4.22 6.34
C LYS A 165 -16.40 -3.82 7.36
N ARG A 166 -16.07 -2.99 8.33
CA ARG A 166 -17.05 -2.39 9.24
C ARG A 166 -17.99 -1.50 8.42
N GLY A 167 -19.14 -1.17 8.96
CA GLY A 167 -20.10 -0.29 8.32
C GLY A 167 -21.48 -0.92 8.18
N LEU A 168 -22.33 -0.29 7.38
CA LEU A 168 -23.76 -0.64 7.23
C LEU A 168 -23.99 -1.73 6.16
N SER A 169 -23.05 -1.92 5.25
CA SER A 169 -23.16 -2.85 4.14
C SER A 169 -23.17 -4.32 4.58
N ARG A 170 -23.90 -5.14 3.82
CA ARG A 170 -23.84 -6.60 3.90
C ARG A 170 -22.68 -7.21 3.11
N ALA A 171 -21.96 -6.39 2.35
CA ALA A 171 -20.85 -6.82 1.50
C ALA A 171 -19.80 -7.63 2.28
N GLY A 172 -19.39 -8.77 1.72
CA GLY A 172 -18.47 -9.73 2.33
C GLY A 172 -19.08 -10.65 3.39
N ARG A 173 -20.36 -10.47 3.74
CA ARG A 173 -21.09 -11.30 4.70
C ARG A 173 -22.15 -12.17 4.06
N ASP A 174 -22.53 -11.85 2.83
CA ASP A 174 -23.54 -12.52 2.05
C ASP A 174 -23.05 -12.62 0.59
N PRO A 175 -22.59 -13.81 0.17
CA PRO A 175 -22.03 -14.00 -1.17
C PRO A 175 -23.01 -13.66 -2.31
N ASP A 176 -24.33 -13.89 -2.13
CA ASP A 176 -25.31 -13.56 -3.16
C ASP A 176 -25.52 -12.04 -3.27
N TYR A 177 -25.43 -11.32 -2.15
CA TYR A 177 -25.37 -9.86 -2.15
C TYR A 177 -24.12 -9.35 -2.87
N ASP A 178 -22.95 -9.96 -2.64
CA ASP A 178 -21.68 -9.55 -3.25
C ASP A 178 -21.73 -9.73 -4.78
N ILE A 179 -22.27 -10.85 -5.26
CA ILE A 179 -22.46 -11.11 -6.70
C ILE A 179 -23.42 -10.06 -7.30
N ALA A 180 -24.56 -9.80 -6.64
CA ALA A 180 -25.53 -8.82 -7.09
C ALA A 180 -24.96 -7.40 -7.13
N LEU A 181 -24.16 -7.01 -6.13
CA LEU A 181 -23.48 -5.72 -6.07
C LEU A 181 -22.53 -5.54 -7.26
N VAL A 182 -21.67 -6.52 -7.53
CA VAL A 182 -20.72 -6.47 -8.65
C VAL A 182 -21.45 -6.39 -9.98
N GLY A 183 -22.52 -7.17 -10.16
CA GLY A 183 -23.36 -7.14 -11.38
C GLY A 183 -24.04 -5.79 -11.58
N ALA A 184 -24.64 -5.23 -10.53
CA ALA A 184 -25.29 -3.93 -10.57
C ALA A 184 -24.29 -2.80 -10.87
N LEU A 185 -23.09 -2.85 -10.26
CA LEU A 185 -22.03 -1.89 -10.51
C LEU A 185 -21.55 -1.96 -11.96
N ARG A 186 -21.30 -3.16 -12.49
CA ARG A 186 -20.91 -3.32 -13.91
C ARG A 186 -21.99 -2.76 -14.85
N GLY A 187 -23.25 -2.99 -14.54
CA GLY A 187 -24.37 -2.39 -15.29
C GLY A 187 -24.36 -0.86 -15.27
N ALA A 188 -24.00 -0.25 -14.14
CA ALA A 188 -23.99 1.19 -13.98
C ALA A 188 -22.80 1.87 -14.66
N ILE A 189 -21.57 1.32 -14.50
CA ILE A 189 -20.34 1.96 -15.04
C ILE A 189 -20.00 1.52 -16.47
N GLY A 190 -20.71 0.55 -17.03
CA GLY A 190 -20.42 0.00 -18.36
C GLY A 190 -19.15 -0.84 -18.41
N PRO A 191 -18.69 -1.26 -19.61
CA PRO A 191 -17.61 -2.24 -19.79
C PRO A 191 -16.19 -1.63 -19.68
N GLY A 192 -16.06 -0.30 -19.71
CA GLY A 192 -14.74 0.36 -19.80
C GLY A 192 -13.94 0.35 -18.50
N PRO A 193 -14.49 0.80 -17.37
CA PRO A 193 -13.78 0.86 -16.11
C PRO A 193 -13.53 -0.51 -15.51
N GLY A 194 -12.31 -0.71 -14.93
CA GLY A 194 -11.97 -1.94 -14.21
C GLY A 194 -12.72 -2.07 -12.89
N ILE A 195 -13.14 -3.29 -12.54
CA ILE A 195 -13.66 -3.63 -11.20
C ILE A 195 -12.71 -4.66 -10.58
N MET A 196 -12.19 -4.37 -9.40
CA MET A 196 -11.45 -5.29 -8.57
C MET A 196 -12.21 -5.54 -7.28
N VAL A 197 -12.10 -6.74 -6.73
CA VAL A 197 -12.77 -7.12 -5.50
C VAL A 197 -11.73 -7.52 -4.47
N ASP A 198 -11.68 -6.80 -3.36
CA ASP A 198 -10.81 -7.09 -2.21
C ASP A 198 -11.64 -7.75 -1.10
N ALA A 199 -11.48 -9.06 -0.95
CA ALA A 199 -12.11 -9.88 0.07
C ALA A 199 -11.27 -9.93 1.37
N GLY A 200 -10.08 -9.35 1.35
CA GLY A 200 -9.14 -9.37 2.47
C GLY A 200 -9.69 -8.77 3.75
N ASN A 201 -9.39 -9.45 4.87
CA ASN A 201 -9.76 -9.05 6.24
C ASN A 201 -11.25 -9.07 6.61
N GLY A 202 -12.15 -9.35 5.69
CA GLY A 202 -13.57 -9.18 5.98
C GLY A 202 -14.46 -10.36 5.64
N THR A 203 -14.11 -11.10 4.60
CA THR A 203 -14.86 -12.29 4.22
C THR A 203 -14.37 -13.51 5.00
N THR A 204 -15.29 -14.40 5.30
CA THR A 204 -15.01 -15.69 5.97
C THR A 204 -15.34 -16.86 5.03
N TRP A 205 -15.04 -16.70 3.74
CA TRP A 205 -15.35 -17.71 2.74
C TRP A 205 -14.52 -18.98 2.97
N ASP A 206 -15.18 -20.14 2.91
CA ASP A 206 -14.52 -21.39 2.64
C ASP A 206 -14.22 -21.52 1.13
N ILE A 207 -13.52 -22.59 0.75
CA ILE A 207 -13.09 -22.80 -0.63
C ILE A 207 -14.28 -22.90 -1.58
N ASP A 208 -15.32 -23.65 -1.22
CA ASP A 208 -16.49 -23.86 -2.07
C ASP A 208 -17.29 -22.57 -2.26
N THR A 209 -17.45 -21.79 -1.19
CA THR A 209 -18.08 -20.46 -1.25
C THR A 209 -17.28 -19.53 -2.14
N ALA A 210 -15.96 -19.49 -2.00
CA ALA A 210 -15.10 -18.64 -2.81
C ALA A 210 -15.17 -19.02 -4.30
N ILE A 211 -15.10 -20.31 -4.64
CA ILE A 211 -15.19 -20.78 -6.02
C ILE A 211 -16.54 -20.39 -6.64
N ARG A 212 -17.66 -20.63 -5.93
CA ARG A 212 -18.99 -20.23 -6.38
C ARG A 212 -19.11 -18.73 -6.60
N THR A 213 -18.67 -17.93 -5.62
CA THR A 213 -18.85 -16.49 -5.61
C THR A 213 -17.98 -15.83 -6.68
N VAL A 214 -16.68 -16.14 -6.72
CA VAL A 214 -15.76 -15.58 -7.70
C VAL A 214 -16.09 -16.07 -9.11
N GLY A 215 -16.50 -17.34 -9.26
CA GLY A 215 -16.98 -17.88 -10.54
C GLY A 215 -18.20 -17.13 -11.08
N ALA A 216 -19.15 -16.77 -10.21
CA ALA A 216 -20.31 -15.96 -10.60
C ALA A 216 -19.92 -14.50 -10.92
N MET A 217 -19.02 -13.88 -10.14
CA MET A 217 -18.51 -12.54 -10.40
C MET A 217 -17.72 -12.44 -11.71
N ALA A 218 -17.10 -13.52 -12.17
CA ALA A 218 -16.36 -13.56 -13.45
C ALA A 218 -17.25 -13.18 -14.65
N ALA A 219 -18.56 -13.44 -14.59
CA ALA A 219 -19.52 -13.03 -15.63
C ALA A 219 -19.65 -11.49 -15.76
N HIS A 220 -19.18 -10.75 -14.78
CA HIS A 220 -19.18 -9.29 -14.74
C HIS A 220 -17.81 -8.66 -15.02
N ASP A 221 -16.87 -9.43 -15.57
CA ASP A 221 -15.54 -8.99 -15.99
C ASP A 221 -14.77 -8.28 -14.87
N ILE A 222 -14.64 -8.93 -13.70
CA ILE A 222 -13.78 -8.43 -12.63
C ILE A 222 -12.31 -8.69 -12.98
N ALA A 223 -11.46 -7.69 -12.73
CA ALA A 223 -10.03 -7.75 -13.09
C ALA A 223 -9.25 -8.73 -12.20
N TRP A 224 -9.58 -8.79 -10.91
CA TRP A 224 -9.05 -9.76 -9.94
C TRP A 224 -9.91 -9.87 -8.69
N ILE A 225 -9.70 -10.95 -7.95
CA ILE A 225 -10.11 -11.13 -6.57
C ILE A 225 -8.87 -11.05 -5.66
N GLU A 226 -8.90 -10.21 -4.63
CA GLU A 226 -7.77 -9.98 -3.73
C GLU A 226 -7.99 -10.62 -2.37
N GLU A 227 -7.00 -11.37 -1.91
CA GLU A 227 -6.91 -12.02 -0.59
C GLU A 227 -8.20 -12.69 -0.09
N PRO A 228 -8.82 -13.57 -0.90
CA PRO A 228 -10.06 -14.25 -0.50
C PRO A 228 -9.90 -15.16 0.72
N PHE A 229 -8.64 -15.49 1.08
CA PHE A 229 -8.28 -16.31 2.24
C PHE A 229 -7.14 -15.66 3.03
N HIS A 230 -6.90 -16.18 4.24
CA HIS A 230 -5.73 -15.79 5.03
C HIS A 230 -4.43 -16.06 4.24
N PRO A 231 -3.41 -15.16 4.29
CA PRO A 231 -2.15 -15.32 3.52
C PRO A 231 -1.43 -16.65 3.74
N GLY A 232 -1.56 -17.26 4.92
CA GLY A 232 -1.01 -18.59 5.20
C GLY A 232 -1.73 -19.77 4.54
N ALA A 233 -2.94 -19.54 3.98
CA ALA A 233 -3.76 -20.58 3.35
C ALA A 233 -3.44 -20.78 1.87
N ILE A 234 -2.16 -21.01 1.53
CA ILE A 234 -1.67 -21.15 0.14
C ILE A 234 -2.43 -22.22 -0.62
N GLY A 235 -2.75 -23.36 0.02
CA GLY A 235 -3.51 -24.44 -0.60
C GLY A 235 -4.93 -24.02 -1.04
N ALA A 236 -5.59 -23.14 -0.28
CA ALA A 236 -6.89 -22.60 -0.65
C ALA A 236 -6.80 -21.65 -1.86
N HIS A 237 -5.77 -20.81 -1.92
CA HIS A 237 -5.52 -19.95 -3.10
C HIS A 237 -5.24 -20.79 -4.35
N LEU A 238 -4.45 -21.87 -4.25
CA LEU A 238 -4.21 -22.79 -5.36
C LEU A 238 -5.50 -23.47 -5.84
N ALA A 239 -6.36 -23.93 -4.90
CA ALA A 239 -7.62 -24.56 -5.25
C ALA A 239 -8.56 -23.58 -5.97
N LEU A 240 -8.64 -22.34 -5.50
CA LEU A 240 -9.43 -21.28 -6.15
C LEU A 240 -8.87 -20.96 -7.54
N GLN A 241 -7.57 -20.74 -7.67
CA GLN A 241 -6.91 -20.41 -8.93
C GLN A 241 -7.15 -21.49 -10.00
N ALA A 242 -7.17 -22.76 -9.60
CA ALA A 242 -7.45 -23.87 -10.52
C ALA A 242 -8.93 -23.94 -10.95
N ALA A 243 -9.84 -23.35 -10.19
CA ALA A 243 -11.30 -23.47 -10.39
C ALA A 243 -11.96 -22.27 -11.09
N VAL A 244 -11.32 -21.09 -11.07
CA VAL A 244 -11.89 -19.87 -11.62
C VAL A 244 -10.98 -19.20 -12.65
N PRO A 245 -11.55 -18.51 -13.67
CA PRO A 245 -10.75 -17.80 -14.66
C PRO A 245 -10.20 -16.46 -14.13
N THR A 246 -10.76 -15.95 -13.04
CA THR A 246 -10.43 -14.64 -12.47
C THR A 246 -9.03 -14.68 -11.83
N PRO A 247 -8.13 -13.73 -12.17
CA PRO A 247 -6.83 -13.63 -11.55
C PRO A 247 -6.94 -13.41 -10.03
N ILE A 248 -6.01 -13.98 -9.27
CA ILE A 248 -5.93 -13.79 -7.83
C ILE A 248 -4.83 -12.78 -7.51
N ALA A 249 -5.18 -11.79 -6.69
CA ALA A 249 -4.24 -10.85 -6.11
C ALA A 249 -3.97 -11.19 -4.64
N ALA A 250 -2.71 -11.06 -4.19
CA ALA A 250 -2.31 -11.17 -2.79
C ALA A 250 -0.93 -10.52 -2.57
N GLY A 251 -0.56 -10.35 -1.30
CA GLY A 251 0.81 -9.96 -0.93
C GLY A 251 0.93 -8.66 -0.14
N GLU A 252 -0.12 -7.86 0.00
CA GLU A 252 -0.07 -6.63 0.79
C GLU A 252 0.29 -6.87 2.27
N ARG A 253 0.13 -8.12 2.74
CA ARG A 253 0.46 -8.54 4.11
C ARG A 253 1.82 -9.23 4.24
N GLU A 254 2.60 -9.34 3.17
CA GLU A 254 3.96 -9.88 3.23
C GLU A 254 4.95 -8.85 3.82
N TRP A 255 6.05 -9.39 4.37
CA TRP A 255 7.00 -8.61 5.15
C TRP A 255 8.39 -8.46 4.50
N SER A 256 8.71 -9.31 3.54
CA SER A 256 10.02 -9.36 2.91
C SER A 256 9.96 -9.97 1.51
N ASP A 257 11.02 -9.79 0.72
CA ASP A 257 11.15 -10.43 -0.59
C ASP A 257 11.06 -11.97 -0.53
N ALA A 258 11.45 -12.58 0.58
CA ALA A 258 11.31 -14.02 0.78
C ALA A 258 9.83 -14.48 0.79
N GLY A 259 8.93 -13.68 1.38
CA GLY A 259 7.50 -13.94 1.35
C GLY A 259 6.96 -13.96 -0.08
N TYR A 260 7.31 -12.97 -0.89
CA TYR A 260 6.91 -12.91 -2.30
C TYR A 260 7.48 -14.06 -3.13
N ARG A 261 8.75 -14.44 -2.92
CA ARG A 261 9.34 -15.60 -3.59
C ARG A 261 8.63 -16.90 -3.25
N ARG A 262 8.19 -17.06 -2.01
CA ARG A 262 7.37 -18.21 -1.60
C ARG A 262 6.05 -18.26 -2.38
N TRP A 263 5.35 -17.15 -2.52
CA TRP A 263 4.13 -17.06 -3.33
C TRP A 263 4.39 -17.34 -4.81
N LEU A 264 5.43 -16.74 -5.38
CA LEU A 264 5.84 -16.97 -6.77
C LEU A 264 6.11 -18.45 -7.07
N ALA A 265 6.76 -19.16 -6.14
CA ALA A 265 7.05 -20.57 -6.27
C ALA A 265 5.80 -21.45 -6.33
N THR A 266 4.66 -20.98 -5.83
CA THR A 266 3.39 -21.72 -5.87
C THR A 266 2.62 -21.53 -7.17
N GLY A 267 2.77 -20.39 -7.84
CA GLY A 267 1.97 -19.99 -9.01
C GLY A 267 0.51 -19.59 -8.70
N ALA A 268 0.14 -19.51 -7.41
CA ALA A 268 -1.24 -19.26 -6.99
C ALA A 268 -1.73 -17.81 -7.22
N VAL A 269 -0.82 -16.86 -7.46
CA VAL A 269 -1.09 -15.43 -7.52
C VAL A 269 -0.57 -14.84 -8.82
N GLU A 270 -1.39 -13.98 -9.43
CA GLU A 270 -1.06 -13.26 -10.68
C GLU A 270 -0.71 -11.77 -10.42
N ILE A 271 -1.36 -11.16 -9.43
CA ILE A 271 -1.16 -9.76 -9.08
C ILE A 271 -0.61 -9.68 -7.65
N PHE A 272 0.55 -9.06 -7.50
CA PHE A 272 1.24 -8.96 -6.22
C PHE A 272 1.05 -7.58 -5.61
N GLY A 273 0.31 -7.50 -4.51
CA GLY A 273 0.23 -6.34 -3.64
C GLY A 273 1.56 -6.15 -2.91
N ILE A 274 2.22 -5.01 -3.09
CA ILE A 274 3.48 -4.71 -2.39
C ILE A 274 3.35 -3.38 -1.67
N ASP A 275 3.54 -3.40 -0.34
CA ASP A 275 3.45 -2.21 0.50
C ASP A 275 4.85 -1.78 1.00
N PRO A 276 5.40 -0.65 0.53
CA PRO A 276 6.73 -0.21 0.97
C PRO A 276 6.80 0.16 2.46
N ALA A 277 5.67 0.43 3.13
CA ALA A 277 5.64 0.64 4.59
C ALA A 277 5.63 -0.67 5.40
N ARG A 278 5.67 -1.83 4.73
CA ARG A 278 5.70 -3.18 5.35
C ARG A 278 6.87 -4.03 4.89
N VAL A 279 7.25 -3.92 3.61
CA VAL A 279 8.20 -4.82 2.93
C VAL A 279 9.66 -4.35 3.08
N GLU A 280 9.98 -3.70 4.18
CA GLU A 280 11.32 -3.17 4.45
C GLU A 280 11.71 -1.99 3.52
N GLY A 281 10.73 -1.14 3.21
CA GLY A 281 10.95 0.13 2.53
C GLY A 281 11.01 0.06 1.01
N VAL A 282 11.60 1.09 0.44
CA VAL A 282 11.85 1.21 -1.01
C VAL A 282 12.79 0.09 -1.49
N THR A 283 13.84 -0.20 -0.71
CA THR A 283 14.79 -1.28 -1.02
C THR A 283 14.09 -2.64 -1.06
N GLY A 284 13.27 -2.95 -0.06
CA GLY A 284 12.50 -4.19 0.00
C GLY A 284 11.48 -4.29 -1.13
N PHE A 285 10.75 -3.21 -1.43
CA PHE A 285 9.81 -3.14 -2.56
C PHE A 285 10.51 -3.46 -3.89
N ARG A 286 11.63 -2.81 -4.18
CA ARG A 286 12.39 -3.06 -5.43
C ARG A 286 12.82 -4.50 -5.58
N ARG A 287 13.25 -5.14 -4.50
CA ARG A 287 13.66 -6.57 -4.49
C ARG A 287 12.48 -7.50 -4.76
N ALA A 288 11.34 -7.24 -4.11
CA ALA A 288 10.10 -8.00 -4.31
C ALA A 288 9.57 -7.79 -5.74
N ALA A 289 9.46 -6.53 -6.19
CA ALA A 289 8.97 -6.19 -7.52
C ALA A 289 9.83 -6.79 -8.65
N ALA A 290 11.15 -6.77 -8.52
CA ALA A 290 12.05 -7.41 -9.49
C ALA A 290 11.83 -8.93 -9.59
N ALA A 291 11.53 -9.61 -8.48
CA ALA A 291 11.21 -11.04 -8.51
C ALA A 291 9.85 -11.31 -9.18
N VAL A 292 8.86 -10.46 -8.92
CA VAL A 292 7.52 -10.53 -9.54
C VAL A 292 7.61 -10.28 -11.04
N GLU A 293 8.34 -9.25 -11.45
CA GLU A 293 8.58 -8.89 -12.86
C GLU A 293 9.31 -10.02 -13.62
N ALA A 294 10.37 -10.58 -13.03
CA ALA A 294 11.11 -11.69 -13.61
C ALA A 294 10.25 -12.95 -13.82
N ALA A 295 9.18 -13.10 -13.02
CA ALA A 295 8.20 -14.18 -13.19
C ALA A 295 7.07 -13.82 -14.17
N GLY A 296 7.11 -12.65 -14.82
CA GLY A 296 6.07 -12.18 -15.76
C GLY A 296 4.73 -11.84 -15.09
N LYS A 297 4.73 -11.58 -13.78
CA LYS A 297 3.54 -11.26 -13.00
C LYS A 297 3.35 -9.74 -12.86
N THR A 298 2.18 -9.32 -12.36
CA THR A 298 1.81 -7.91 -12.18
C THR A 298 2.11 -7.44 -10.77
N VAL A 299 2.61 -6.21 -10.64
CA VAL A 299 2.77 -5.50 -9.37
C VAL A 299 1.63 -4.50 -9.19
N ASN A 300 1.02 -4.50 -8.02
CA ASN A 300 0.05 -3.50 -7.58
C ASN A 300 0.51 -2.95 -6.22
N ALA A 301 1.02 -1.70 -6.19
CA ALA A 301 1.52 -1.14 -4.94
C ALA A 301 0.35 -0.82 -4.00
N HIS A 302 0.40 -1.37 -2.79
CA HIS A 302 -0.52 -0.97 -1.72
C HIS A 302 -0.09 0.39 -1.15
N ALA A 303 -1.04 1.33 -0.98
CA ALA A 303 -0.75 2.70 -0.55
C ALA A 303 -1.84 3.29 0.36
N TRP A 304 -2.48 2.46 1.20
CA TRP A 304 -3.69 2.82 1.92
C TRP A 304 -3.42 3.39 3.33
N SER A 305 -2.57 4.45 3.43
CA SER A 305 -2.27 5.15 4.69
C SER A 305 -2.11 6.66 4.48
N THR A 306 -0.93 7.28 4.71
CA THR A 306 -0.75 8.72 4.58
C THR A 306 -0.20 9.15 3.22
N ALA A 307 -0.09 10.46 2.99
CA ALA A 307 0.54 11.02 1.80
C ALA A 307 2.01 10.60 1.66
N VAL A 308 2.73 10.28 2.75
CA VAL A 308 4.12 9.80 2.70
C VAL A 308 4.19 8.44 2.03
N LEU A 309 3.36 7.49 2.46
CA LEU A 309 3.26 6.18 1.82
C LEU A 309 2.75 6.29 0.38
N THR A 310 1.72 7.11 0.13
CA THR A 310 1.19 7.34 -1.22
C THR A 310 2.28 7.85 -2.16
N ALA A 311 3.08 8.82 -1.72
CA ALA A 311 4.19 9.37 -2.48
C ALA A 311 5.23 8.30 -2.85
N ALA A 312 5.75 7.59 -1.85
CA ALA A 312 6.76 6.55 -2.08
C ALA A 312 6.23 5.44 -3.01
N SER A 313 5.01 4.95 -2.76
CA SER A 313 4.37 3.93 -3.59
C SER A 313 4.14 4.39 -5.02
N LEU A 314 3.78 5.66 -5.25
CA LEU A 314 3.60 6.22 -6.58
C LEU A 314 4.91 6.23 -7.38
N HIS A 315 6.00 6.72 -6.79
CA HIS A 315 7.31 6.71 -7.45
C HIS A 315 7.78 5.29 -7.78
N LEU A 316 7.57 4.34 -6.84
CA LEU A 316 7.91 2.93 -7.03
C LEU A 316 7.07 2.28 -8.15
N SER A 317 5.75 2.57 -8.18
CA SER A 317 4.87 2.07 -9.24
C SER A 317 5.24 2.62 -10.61
N LEU A 318 5.55 3.91 -10.70
CA LEU A 318 5.94 4.53 -11.97
C LEU A 318 7.29 4.02 -12.48
N ALA A 319 8.22 3.66 -11.57
CA ALA A 319 9.49 3.05 -11.92
C ALA A 319 9.39 1.54 -12.25
N CYS A 320 8.26 0.88 -11.94
CA CYS A 320 8.09 -0.57 -12.08
C CYS A 320 7.37 -0.91 -13.41
N PRO A 321 8.02 -1.56 -14.39
CA PRO A 321 7.38 -1.96 -15.66
C PRO A 321 6.18 -2.89 -15.48
N ALA A 322 6.16 -3.68 -14.41
CA ALA A 322 5.09 -4.62 -14.10
C ALA A 322 3.84 -3.96 -13.47
N ALA A 323 3.89 -2.66 -13.09
CA ALA A 323 2.74 -1.93 -12.59
C ALA A 323 1.73 -1.60 -13.71
N LYS A 324 0.42 -1.60 -13.39
CA LYS A 324 -0.64 -1.35 -14.38
C LYS A 324 -1.59 -0.22 -14.00
N LEU A 325 -1.71 0.08 -12.72
CA LEU A 325 -2.57 1.12 -12.17
C LEU A 325 -2.01 1.60 -10.83
N PHE A 326 -2.63 2.64 -10.27
CA PHE A 326 -2.30 3.12 -8.93
C PHE A 326 -3.56 3.37 -8.11
N GLU A 327 -3.58 2.85 -6.88
CA GLU A 327 -4.71 2.99 -5.97
C GLU A 327 -4.67 4.28 -5.19
N LEU A 328 -5.81 4.97 -5.16
CA LEU A 328 -6.04 6.15 -4.32
C LEU A 328 -7.27 5.94 -3.45
N LYS A 329 -7.23 6.41 -2.22
CA LYS A 329 -8.42 6.54 -1.38
C LYS A 329 -9.29 7.67 -1.93
N PRO A 330 -10.57 7.42 -2.31
CA PRO A 330 -11.34 8.40 -3.05
C PRO A 330 -11.94 9.54 -2.19
N LEU A 331 -12.06 9.34 -0.87
CA LEU A 331 -12.58 10.39 0.02
C LEU A 331 -11.42 11.22 0.60
N PRO A 332 -11.50 12.56 0.55
CA PRO A 332 -10.49 13.42 1.15
C PRO A 332 -10.35 13.17 2.65
N GLY A 333 -9.12 12.95 3.09
CA GLY A 333 -8.79 12.71 4.49
C GLY A 333 -7.60 13.56 4.94
N PRO A 334 -7.48 13.82 6.25
CA PRO A 334 -6.45 14.73 6.77
C PRO A 334 -5.04 14.25 6.48
N MET A 335 -4.80 12.94 6.49
CA MET A 335 -3.47 12.40 6.26
C MET A 335 -3.06 12.35 4.78
N GLN A 336 -3.98 12.62 3.85
CA GLN A 336 -3.69 12.66 2.42
C GLN A 336 -3.72 14.08 1.87
N PHE A 337 -4.62 14.93 2.39
CA PHE A 337 -4.83 16.27 1.86
C PHE A 337 -4.26 17.37 2.76
N ASP A 338 -4.48 17.28 4.10
CA ASP A 338 -4.01 18.34 5.00
C ASP A 338 -2.54 18.18 5.36
N LEU A 339 -2.03 16.93 5.38
CA LEU A 339 -0.68 16.61 5.82
C LEU A 339 0.42 17.24 4.96
N VAL A 340 0.18 17.43 3.68
CA VAL A 340 1.12 17.97 2.70
C VAL A 340 0.54 19.20 2.00
N ASP A 341 1.39 20.01 1.38
CA ASP A 341 0.92 21.19 0.66
C ASP A 341 0.29 20.85 -0.68
N GLU A 342 0.82 19.84 -1.37
CA GLU A 342 0.34 19.35 -2.66
C GLU A 342 -0.06 17.87 -2.51
N PRO A 343 -1.37 17.57 -2.39
CA PRO A 343 -1.86 16.21 -2.30
C PRO A 343 -1.57 15.40 -3.57
N PHE A 344 -1.35 14.11 -3.40
CA PHE A 344 -1.21 13.17 -4.51
C PHE A 344 -2.60 12.75 -4.98
N TRP A 345 -2.99 13.24 -6.16
CA TRP A 345 -4.31 12.98 -6.73
C TRP A 345 -4.22 12.73 -8.23
N HIS A 346 -5.29 12.24 -8.81
CA HIS A 346 -5.35 12.04 -10.26
C HIS A 346 -5.74 13.31 -11.00
N GLU A 347 -5.21 13.46 -12.21
CA GLU A 347 -5.65 14.43 -13.21
C GLU A 347 -6.12 13.64 -14.44
N ASP A 348 -7.35 13.87 -14.87
CA ASP A 348 -7.96 13.16 -16.01
C ASP A 348 -7.87 11.62 -15.90
N GLY A 349 -7.98 11.10 -14.68
CA GLY A 349 -7.96 9.67 -14.39
C GLY A 349 -6.60 9.00 -14.42
N VAL A 350 -5.51 9.77 -14.35
CA VAL A 350 -4.14 9.25 -14.22
C VAL A 350 -3.37 9.95 -13.12
N VAL A 351 -2.41 9.27 -12.54
CA VAL A 351 -1.50 9.81 -11.53
C VAL A 351 -0.08 9.91 -12.09
N ARG A 352 0.64 10.96 -11.67
CA ARG A 352 2.02 11.25 -12.06
C ARG A 352 2.88 11.54 -10.84
N ALA A 353 4.17 11.23 -10.93
CA ALA A 353 5.11 11.66 -9.92
C ALA A 353 5.27 13.20 -9.93
N PRO A 354 5.35 13.84 -8.76
CA PRO A 354 5.70 15.25 -8.70
C PRO A 354 7.15 15.45 -9.19
N ALA A 355 7.42 16.62 -9.79
CA ALA A 355 8.75 16.97 -10.28
C ALA A 355 9.73 17.41 -9.18
N ARG A 356 9.25 17.59 -7.94
CA ARG A 356 10.07 18.04 -6.81
C ARG A 356 10.99 16.93 -6.29
N PRO A 357 12.18 17.30 -5.71
CA PRO A 357 13.14 16.34 -5.18
C PRO A 357 12.55 15.44 -4.09
N GLY A 358 13.09 14.22 -3.96
CA GLY A 358 12.60 13.21 -3.03
C GLY A 358 11.33 12.51 -3.54
N HIS A 359 10.58 11.91 -2.63
CA HIS A 359 9.24 11.40 -2.94
C HIS A 359 8.17 12.53 -2.95
N GLY A 360 8.55 13.72 -2.52
CA GLY A 360 7.73 14.90 -2.62
C GLY A 360 6.63 15.05 -1.54
N ALA A 361 6.57 14.22 -0.52
CA ALA A 361 5.70 14.40 0.63
C ALA A 361 6.50 14.95 1.82
N ASP A 362 6.31 16.23 2.12
CA ASP A 362 6.86 16.86 3.32
C ASP A 362 5.71 17.17 4.29
N PRO A 363 5.54 16.40 5.38
CA PRO A 363 4.50 16.60 6.38
C PRO A 363 4.56 17.96 7.06
N LYS A 364 3.41 18.65 7.11
CA LYS A 364 3.26 19.94 7.80
C LYS A 364 3.29 19.75 9.31
N GLU A 365 4.15 20.46 9.97
CA GLU A 365 4.35 20.40 11.42
C GLU A 365 3.08 20.66 12.23
N ALA A 366 2.19 21.56 11.73
CA ALA A 366 0.92 21.85 12.39
C ALA A 366 -0.03 20.64 12.37
N VAL A 367 -0.02 19.85 11.29
CA VAL A 367 -0.84 18.64 11.15
C VAL A 367 -0.25 17.51 11.98
N LEU A 368 1.08 17.35 11.99
CA LEU A 368 1.75 16.38 12.87
C LEU A 368 1.36 16.63 14.33
N ARG A 369 1.49 17.87 14.83
CA ARG A 369 1.09 18.21 16.21
C ARG A 369 -0.37 17.96 16.51
N ARG A 370 -1.27 18.28 15.56
CA ARG A 370 -2.72 18.10 15.72
C ARG A 370 -3.12 16.64 15.93
N TYR A 371 -2.44 15.73 15.24
CA TYR A 371 -2.77 14.29 15.23
C TYR A 371 -1.76 13.42 15.99
N GLN A 372 -0.79 14.04 16.67
CA GLN A 372 0.16 13.32 17.52
C GLN A 372 -0.60 12.52 18.58
N ALA A 373 -0.42 11.19 18.57
CA ALA A 373 -0.91 10.33 19.64
C ALA A 373 0.01 10.45 20.86
N VAL A 374 -0.57 10.53 22.05
CA VAL A 374 0.16 10.61 23.34
C VAL A 374 0.67 9.24 23.76
#